data_646bf0a6d00d149c88bb5b0db3f7c6b2
#
_entry.id   646bf0a6d00d149c88bb5b0db3f7c6b2
#
_cell.length_a   1.000
_cell.length_b   1.000
_cell.length_c   1.000
_cell.angle_alpha   90.00
_cell.angle_beta   90.00
_cell.angle_gamma   90.00
#
_symmetry.space_group_name_H-M   'P 1'
#
loop_
_entity.id
_entity.type
_entity.pdbx_description
1 polymer ?
#
loop_
_entity_poly.entity_id
_entity_poly.type
_entity_poly.pdbx_seq_one_letter_code
_entity_poly.pdbx_strand_id
1 'polypeptide(L)'
;MSPHLEYLIQQENLINVVQVNLVNDSTAISFAMTSPVRPELLTILNKAINHLTDEQKSIISSRNIISIGESRLTLSSIIYGNPVLAISVLIVLLLLILFVVILISRSRIHAAVMRSELEKAEADSRAKGEFLSRMSHEIRTPMNAIVGLTNLTWMMEDLPERARENLTKLKTSSHYLLNLINDILDMSRIESGRLEIASEPFSMRTVLDEVDTMMAAEAETKPIHFRLEAELQEEVLIGDAIRIRQVLLNLLSNAFKFTPPGGTVVAQITEEPLAEERAAFTIRVIDNGIGIATENQQRIFQSFEQLGTNAAKSQGTGLGLSISRTLVQRMGGELELTSSPGKGSEFSFTVTLPRGKPDQASAQGQVREPEQDLNGIRVLVAEDNDLNAEIVTELLEAGGATVERAENGQLAYTMFSNSQPGTYRVILMDVQMPVMNGLEATRAIRSLRRADADLPILAITANTFQEDVRAAKAAGMTAFIPKPIDVVLLFSELEKVLQQPHSE
;
A
#
# COMPACT_ATOMS: atom_id res chain seq x y z
N MET A 1 75.02 0.67 42.83
CA MET A 1 74.51 2.05 42.61
C MET A 1 73.04 2.10 43.02
N SER A 2 72.66 3.06 43.84
CA SER A 2 71.21 3.23 44.11
C SER A 2 70.54 3.90 42.89
N PRO A 3 69.59 3.29 42.23
CA PRO A 3 68.96 3.84 41.02
C PRO A 3 68.32 5.21 41.25
N HIS A 4 68.01 5.52 42.50
CA HIS A 4 67.42 6.81 42.88
C HIS A 4 68.36 8.02 42.82
N LEU A 5 69.66 7.81 43.16
CA LEU A 5 70.63 8.87 43.11
C LEU A 5 71.01 9.26 41.68
N GLU A 6 71.08 8.25 40.81
CA GLU A 6 71.33 8.42 39.37
C GLU A 6 70.17 9.18 38.70
N TYR A 7 68.94 8.87 39.09
CA TYR A 7 67.75 9.54 38.60
C TYR A 7 67.69 11.02 38.99
N LEU A 8 68.01 11.33 40.28
CA LEU A 8 68.07 12.70 40.78
C LEU A 8 69.14 13.53 40.11
N ILE A 9 70.35 12.97 39.89
CA ILE A 9 71.44 13.60 39.15
C ILE A 9 71.05 13.93 37.70
N GLN A 10 70.30 13.06 37.04
CA GLN A 10 69.80 13.25 35.70
C GLN A 10 68.62 14.23 35.65
N GLN A 11 67.68 14.16 36.55
CA GLN A 11 66.49 14.99 36.56
C GLN A 11 66.81 16.46 36.87
N GLU A 12 67.74 16.70 37.82
CA GLU A 12 68.15 18.05 38.27
C GLU A 12 69.36 18.59 37.47
N ASN A 13 69.80 17.83 36.45
CA ASN A 13 70.91 18.22 35.56
C ASN A 13 72.18 18.66 36.31
N LEU A 14 72.50 17.93 37.40
CA LEU A 14 73.63 18.25 38.28
C LEU A 14 74.95 17.77 37.70
N ILE A 15 75.63 18.64 36.92
CA ILE A 15 76.82 18.31 36.14
C ILE A 15 78.08 18.10 37.02
N ASN A 16 78.07 18.60 38.27
CA ASN A 16 79.25 18.62 39.15
C ASN A 16 79.08 17.72 40.39
N VAL A 17 78.23 16.67 40.30
CA VAL A 17 78.02 15.78 41.43
C VAL A 17 78.67 14.43 41.17
N VAL A 18 79.53 13.99 42.08
CA VAL A 18 80.21 12.70 42.02
C VAL A 18 79.65 11.80 43.14
N GLN A 19 79.16 10.64 42.74
CA GLN A 19 78.70 9.64 43.70
C GLN A 19 79.90 8.94 44.37
N VAL A 20 79.97 8.97 45.65
CA VAL A 20 80.93 8.21 46.46
C VAL A 20 80.21 7.11 47.19
N ASN A 21 80.46 5.86 46.80
CA ASN A 21 79.93 4.70 47.49
C ASN A 21 80.83 4.32 48.66
N LEU A 22 80.33 4.32 49.89
CA LEU A 22 80.95 3.78 51.07
C LEU A 22 80.63 2.28 51.12
N VAL A 23 81.65 1.45 50.89
CA VAL A 23 81.50 0.00 50.93
C VAL A 23 81.65 -0.44 52.40
N ASN A 24 80.58 -0.84 53.03
CA ASN A 24 80.38 -2.01 53.82
C ASN A 24 78.99 -1.98 54.47
N ASP A 25 78.28 -3.09 54.35
CA ASP A 25 77.03 -3.48 54.95
C ASP A 25 75.69 -3.03 54.31
N SER A 26 74.66 -3.82 54.61
CA SER A 26 73.32 -3.87 54.06
C SER A 26 72.46 -2.58 54.16
N THR A 27 73.01 -1.53 54.67
CA THR A 27 72.37 -0.19 54.77
C THR A 27 73.39 0.87 54.34
N ALA A 28 73.63 0.99 53.02
CA ALA A 28 74.56 2.03 52.49
C ALA A 28 73.83 3.40 52.47
N ILE A 29 74.35 4.32 53.27
CA ILE A 29 73.98 5.73 53.19
C ILE A 29 75.04 6.38 52.26
N SER A 30 74.58 6.95 51.14
CA SER A 30 75.43 7.66 50.21
C SER A 30 75.20 9.14 50.26
N PHE A 31 76.25 9.92 50.15
CA PHE A 31 76.18 11.38 50.03
C PHE A 31 76.65 11.83 48.70
N ALA A 32 75.99 12.78 48.11
CA ALA A 32 76.45 13.47 46.92
C ALA A 32 77.20 14.76 47.32
N MET A 33 78.39 14.97 46.75
CA MET A 33 79.16 16.16 46.99
C MET A 33 79.51 16.84 45.68
N THR A 34 79.52 18.19 45.66
CA THR A 34 79.91 18.98 44.50
C THR A 34 81.43 18.94 44.24
N SER A 35 81.86 18.81 43.03
CA SER A 35 83.24 18.82 42.63
C SER A 35 83.80 20.28 42.55
N PRO A 36 85.06 20.59 43.02
CA PRO A 36 86.07 19.63 43.49
C PRO A 36 85.91 19.25 44.98
N VAL A 37 86.03 17.99 45.28
CA VAL A 37 85.88 17.46 46.64
C VAL A 37 87.20 17.55 47.34
N ARG A 38 87.21 18.15 48.59
CA ARG A 38 88.40 18.21 49.44
C ARG A 38 88.54 16.86 50.16
N PRO A 39 89.71 16.20 50.05
CA PRO A 39 89.93 14.84 50.64
C PRO A 39 89.76 14.82 52.17
N GLU A 40 90.00 15.91 52.82
CA GLU A 40 89.86 16.04 54.29
C GLU A 40 88.36 15.95 54.71
N LEU A 41 87.50 16.57 53.87
CA LEU A 41 86.02 16.57 54.14
C LEU A 41 85.43 15.17 53.98
N LEU A 42 85.90 14.38 52.98
CA LEU A 42 85.54 12.99 52.78
C LEU A 42 85.94 12.15 53.96
N THR A 43 87.15 12.33 54.50
CA THR A 43 87.64 11.58 55.68
C THR A 43 86.83 11.88 56.91
N ILE A 44 86.49 13.18 57.18
CA ILE A 44 85.66 13.59 58.28
C ILE A 44 84.28 12.99 58.17
N LEU A 45 83.63 13.02 56.99
CA LEU A 45 82.30 12.49 56.73
C LEU A 45 82.24 10.96 56.88
N ASN A 46 83.25 10.27 56.36
CA ASN A 46 83.38 8.82 56.58
C ASN A 46 83.53 8.43 58.03
N LYS A 47 84.35 9.16 58.78
CA LYS A 47 84.54 8.94 60.19
C LYS A 47 83.23 9.19 60.99
N ALA A 48 82.47 10.22 60.64
CA ALA A 48 81.19 10.56 61.26
C ALA A 48 80.15 9.47 60.99
N ILE A 49 80.03 8.99 59.75
CA ILE A 49 79.11 7.95 59.35
C ILE A 49 79.41 6.59 59.99
N ASN A 50 80.71 6.26 60.14
CA ASN A 50 81.14 5.01 60.77
C ASN A 50 80.95 5.01 62.31
N HIS A 51 80.76 6.18 62.96
CA HIS A 51 80.40 6.32 64.34
C HIS A 51 78.90 6.22 64.63
N LEU A 52 78.03 6.21 63.56
CA LEU A 52 76.60 6.01 63.76
C LEU A 52 76.29 4.54 63.99
N THR A 53 75.54 4.25 64.98
CA THR A 53 75.01 2.90 65.24
C THR A 53 74.00 2.50 64.17
N ASP A 54 73.84 1.20 63.99
CA ASP A 54 72.87 0.69 62.90
C ASP A 54 71.43 1.15 63.23
N GLU A 55 71.07 1.32 64.49
CA GLU A 55 69.78 1.84 64.89
C GLU A 55 69.63 3.32 64.48
N GLN A 56 70.69 4.14 64.68
CA GLN A 56 70.70 5.54 64.26
C GLN A 56 70.66 5.68 62.72
N LYS A 57 71.36 4.79 61.97
CA LYS A 57 71.29 4.73 60.54
C LYS A 57 69.88 4.37 60.03
N SER A 58 69.24 3.42 60.69
CA SER A 58 67.87 3.00 60.37
C SER A 58 66.84 4.15 60.63
N ILE A 59 67.00 4.86 61.76
CA ILE A 59 66.14 6.02 62.08
C ILE A 59 66.31 7.15 61.05
N ILE A 60 67.56 7.43 60.66
CA ILE A 60 67.85 8.45 59.64
C ILE A 60 67.30 8.02 58.29
N SER A 61 67.47 6.77 57.95
CA SER A 61 66.93 6.21 56.67
C SER A 61 65.41 6.25 56.67
N SER A 62 64.75 5.81 57.75
CA SER A 62 63.30 5.79 57.79
C SER A 62 62.66 7.19 57.91
N ARG A 63 63.33 8.19 58.52
CA ARG A 63 62.82 9.57 58.59
C ARG A 63 63.01 10.38 57.32
N ASN A 64 63.96 10.04 56.48
CA ASN A 64 64.34 10.83 55.32
C ASN A 64 64.12 10.08 54.00
N ILE A 65 63.45 8.92 53.98
CA ILE A 65 62.94 8.35 52.76
C ILE A 65 61.72 9.16 52.36
N ILE A 66 61.94 10.29 51.75
CA ILE A 66 60.94 10.87 50.88
C ILE A 66 60.93 9.88 49.70
N SER A 67 59.97 8.99 49.75
CA SER A 67 59.61 8.14 48.60
C SER A 67 59.17 9.07 47.49
N ILE A 68 60.11 9.52 46.65
CA ILE A 68 59.81 10.02 45.33
C ILE A 68 59.51 8.78 44.49
N GLY A 69 58.53 8.03 44.91
CA GLY A 69 57.89 7.04 44.07
C GLY A 69 57.08 7.82 43.07
N GLU A 70 57.33 7.59 41.77
CA GLU A 70 56.30 7.86 40.78
C GLU A 70 54.97 7.41 41.38
N SER A 71 54.11 8.35 41.68
CA SER A 71 52.72 8.03 42.02
C SER A 71 52.04 7.56 40.73
N ARG A 72 52.42 6.39 40.20
CA ARG A 72 51.52 5.66 39.39
C ARG A 72 50.35 5.34 40.28
N LEU A 73 49.24 6.06 40.06
CA LEU A 73 47.95 5.77 40.64
C LEU A 73 47.58 4.35 40.21
N THR A 74 48.18 3.35 40.83
CA THR A 74 47.81 1.96 40.62
C THR A 74 46.48 1.74 41.36
N LEU A 75 45.58 1.01 40.70
CA LEU A 75 44.27 0.65 41.31
C LEU A 75 44.43 0.13 42.73
N SER A 76 45.50 -0.61 43.00
CA SER A 76 45.87 -1.12 44.31
C SER A 76 46.17 0.00 45.33
N SER A 77 46.92 1.09 44.98
CA SER A 77 47.23 2.19 45.88
C SER A 77 45.99 2.99 46.28
N ILE A 78 45.00 3.11 45.40
CA ILE A 78 43.69 3.73 45.71
C ILE A 78 42.87 2.86 46.64
N ILE A 79 42.82 1.56 46.41
CA ILE A 79 42.04 0.61 47.21
C ILE A 79 42.60 0.51 48.64
N TYR A 80 43.93 0.36 48.79
CA TYR A 80 44.56 0.19 50.07
C TYR A 80 44.73 1.52 50.84
N GLY A 81 44.88 2.68 50.14
CA GLY A 81 45.02 3.98 50.75
C GLY A 81 43.71 4.57 51.29
N ASN A 82 42.56 4.21 50.71
CA ASN A 82 41.27 4.69 51.17
C ASN A 82 40.14 3.67 50.85
N PRO A 83 40.02 2.57 51.63
CA PRO A 83 39.10 1.50 51.34
C PRO A 83 37.63 1.92 51.35
N VAL A 84 37.26 2.94 52.17
CA VAL A 84 35.89 3.47 52.23
C VAL A 84 35.52 4.17 50.88
N LEU A 85 36.44 4.93 50.33
CA LEU A 85 36.24 5.59 49.03
C LEU A 85 36.17 4.60 47.92
N ALA A 86 36.99 3.55 47.90
CA ALA A 86 36.96 2.49 46.90
C ALA A 86 35.62 1.72 46.91
N ILE A 87 35.11 1.40 48.11
CA ILE A 87 33.81 0.71 48.27
C ILE A 87 32.68 1.64 47.85
N SER A 88 32.70 2.93 48.21
CA SER A 88 31.66 3.86 47.79
C SER A 88 31.59 4.04 46.27
N VAL A 89 32.74 4.14 45.58
CA VAL A 89 32.80 4.19 44.09
C VAL A 89 32.24 2.90 43.47
N LEU A 90 32.58 1.74 44.06
CA LEU A 90 32.05 0.47 43.56
C LEU A 90 30.51 0.38 43.73
N ILE A 91 29.99 0.82 44.88
CA ILE A 91 28.53 0.88 45.11
C ILE A 91 27.84 1.80 44.10
N VAL A 92 28.38 3.00 43.87
CA VAL A 92 27.83 3.94 42.86
C VAL A 92 27.85 3.32 41.50
N LEU A 93 28.92 2.65 41.11
CA LEU A 93 29.06 1.97 39.82
C LEU A 93 28.02 0.84 39.66
N LEU A 94 27.84 0.04 40.72
CA LEU A 94 26.82 -1.02 40.74
C LEU A 94 25.40 -0.47 40.64
N LEU A 95 25.10 0.64 41.35
CA LEU A 95 23.80 1.30 41.27
C LEU A 95 23.57 1.89 39.86
N LEU A 96 24.60 2.44 39.23
CA LEU A 96 24.51 2.97 37.87
C LEU A 96 24.28 1.84 36.86
N ILE A 97 24.97 0.71 37.00
CA ILE A 97 24.74 -0.47 36.16
C ILE A 97 23.30 -0.99 36.36
N LEU A 98 22.85 -1.10 37.63
CA LEU A 98 21.49 -1.54 37.94
C LEU A 98 20.45 -0.59 37.30
N PHE A 99 20.67 0.71 37.43
CA PHE A 99 19.82 1.74 36.84
C PHE A 99 19.75 1.58 35.31
N VAL A 100 20.88 1.41 34.62
CA VAL A 100 20.95 1.19 33.18
C VAL A 100 20.22 -0.11 32.78
N VAL A 101 20.42 -1.19 33.55
CA VAL A 101 19.73 -2.46 33.29
C VAL A 101 18.21 -2.30 33.43
N ILE A 102 17.75 -1.56 34.45
CA ILE A 102 16.31 -1.27 34.63
C ILE A 102 15.77 -0.44 33.48
N LEU A 103 16.49 0.58 32.98
CA LEU A 103 16.08 1.39 31.82
C LEU A 103 15.98 0.55 30.56
N ILE A 104 17.00 -0.28 30.30
CA ILE A 104 17.01 -1.18 29.13
C ILE A 104 15.87 -2.20 29.23
N SER A 105 15.67 -2.78 30.41
CA SER A 105 14.59 -3.75 30.62
C SER A 105 13.21 -3.12 30.41
N ARG A 106 12.97 -1.93 30.97
CA ARG A 106 11.72 -1.18 30.75
C ARG A 106 11.51 -0.86 29.26
N SER A 107 12.54 -0.36 28.59
CA SER A 107 12.46 -0.06 27.16
C SER A 107 12.14 -1.31 26.33
N ARG A 108 12.76 -2.45 26.64
CA ARG A 108 12.47 -3.73 25.95
C ARG A 108 11.05 -4.22 26.21
N ILE A 109 10.56 -4.10 27.46
CA ILE A 109 9.18 -4.49 27.80
C ILE A 109 8.18 -3.60 27.04
N HIS A 110 8.38 -2.27 27.05
CA HIS A 110 7.51 -1.36 26.28
C HIS A 110 7.54 -1.67 24.79
N ALA A 111 8.71 -1.90 24.20
CA ALA A 111 8.84 -2.27 22.81
C ALA A 111 8.15 -3.61 22.48
N ALA A 112 8.24 -4.59 23.39
CA ALA A 112 7.58 -5.89 23.21
C ALA A 112 6.05 -5.78 23.30
N VAL A 113 5.53 -4.99 24.25
CA VAL A 113 4.08 -4.74 24.38
C VAL A 113 3.55 -4.01 23.16
N MET A 114 4.20 -2.91 22.75
CA MET A 114 3.80 -2.17 21.53
C MET A 114 3.81 -3.05 20.28
N ARG A 115 4.81 -3.95 20.17
CA ARG A 115 4.89 -4.90 19.05
C ARG A 115 3.74 -5.89 19.06
N SER A 116 3.43 -6.45 20.24
CA SER A 116 2.31 -7.37 20.41
C SER A 116 0.95 -6.70 20.13
N GLU A 117 0.75 -5.45 20.56
CA GLU A 117 -0.46 -4.68 20.26
C GLU A 117 -0.59 -4.39 18.76
N LEU A 118 0.52 -4.03 18.09
CA LEU A 118 0.55 -3.81 16.64
C LEU A 118 0.22 -5.11 15.88
N GLU A 119 0.88 -6.22 16.21
CA GLU A 119 0.64 -7.52 15.59
C GLU A 119 -0.83 -7.97 15.77
N LYS A 120 -1.40 -7.72 16.95
CA LYS A 120 -2.82 -8.01 17.21
C LYS A 120 -3.74 -7.12 16.38
N ALA A 121 -3.48 -5.82 16.31
CA ALA A 121 -4.26 -4.89 15.50
C ALA A 121 -4.18 -5.22 14.00
N GLU A 122 -3.00 -5.60 13.51
CA GLU A 122 -2.81 -6.05 12.13
C GLU A 122 -3.55 -7.38 11.85
N ALA A 123 -3.50 -8.33 12.79
CA ALA A 123 -4.22 -9.61 12.68
C ALA A 123 -5.74 -9.40 12.67
N ASP A 124 -6.26 -8.55 13.56
CA ASP A 124 -7.69 -8.21 13.62
C ASP A 124 -8.14 -7.49 12.32
N SER A 125 -7.35 -6.54 11.83
CA SER A 125 -7.61 -5.86 10.56
C SER A 125 -7.59 -6.82 9.37
N ARG A 126 -6.65 -7.77 9.35
CA ARG A 126 -6.56 -8.80 8.30
C ARG A 126 -7.76 -9.74 8.33
N ALA A 127 -8.13 -10.22 9.51
CA ALA A 127 -9.30 -11.10 9.68
C ALA A 127 -10.60 -10.41 9.27
N LYS A 128 -10.78 -9.11 9.65
CA LYS A 128 -11.91 -8.29 9.23
C LYS A 128 -11.97 -8.14 7.71
N GLY A 129 -10.82 -7.89 7.06
CA GLY A 129 -10.73 -7.76 5.60
C GLY A 129 -11.08 -9.06 4.86
N GLU A 130 -10.58 -10.21 5.34
CA GLU A 130 -10.89 -11.53 4.77
C GLU A 130 -12.36 -11.92 4.97
N PHE A 131 -12.93 -11.59 6.13
CA PHE A 131 -14.35 -11.81 6.39
C PHE A 131 -15.21 -10.99 5.43
N LEU A 132 -14.95 -9.68 5.30
CA LEU A 132 -15.71 -8.81 4.41
C LEU A 132 -15.55 -9.22 2.93
N SER A 133 -14.38 -9.67 2.51
CA SER A 133 -14.16 -10.19 1.15
C SER A 133 -15.01 -11.42 0.86
N ARG A 134 -15.05 -12.39 1.80
CA ARG A 134 -15.91 -13.59 1.68
C ARG A 134 -17.40 -13.21 1.68
N MET A 135 -17.83 -12.37 2.61
CA MET A 135 -19.23 -11.92 2.69
C MET A 135 -19.66 -11.21 1.42
N SER A 136 -18.79 -10.39 0.83
CA SER A 136 -19.12 -9.76 -0.45
C SER A 136 -19.36 -10.78 -1.56
N HIS A 137 -18.52 -11.80 -1.65
CA HIS A 137 -18.72 -12.86 -2.65
C HIS A 137 -20.05 -13.60 -2.41
N GLU A 138 -20.35 -13.95 -1.15
CA GLU A 138 -21.60 -14.64 -0.79
C GLU A 138 -22.85 -13.77 -1.02
N ILE A 139 -22.76 -12.45 -0.87
CA ILE A 139 -23.88 -11.54 -1.15
C ILE A 139 -23.97 -11.23 -2.65
N ARG A 140 -22.85 -11.11 -3.35
CA ARG A 140 -22.84 -10.81 -4.78
C ARG A 140 -23.49 -11.90 -5.62
N THR A 141 -23.27 -13.17 -5.29
CA THR A 141 -23.86 -14.30 -6.03
C THR A 141 -25.39 -14.23 -6.10
N PRO A 142 -26.17 -14.17 -5.00
CA PRO A 142 -27.63 -14.05 -5.09
C PRO A 142 -28.07 -12.72 -5.71
N MET A 143 -27.30 -11.62 -5.52
CA MET A 143 -27.62 -10.34 -6.12
C MET A 143 -27.46 -10.36 -7.64
N ASN A 144 -26.42 -11.01 -8.16
CA ASN A 144 -26.23 -11.20 -9.59
C ASN A 144 -27.38 -12.00 -10.20
N ALA A 145 -27.85 -13.03 -9.48
CA ALA A 145 -29.02 -13.79 -9.87
C ALA A 145 -30.27 -12.91 -9.98
N ILE A 146 -30.54 -12.05 -8.98
CA ILE A 146 -31.67 -11.12 -9.00
C ILE A 146 -31.56 -10.15 -10.19
N VAL A 147 -30.39 -9.56 -10.44
CA VAL A 147 -30.15 -8.65 -11.57
C VAL A 147 -30.33 -9.39 -12.90
N GLY A 148 -29.76 -10.60 -13.04
CA GLY A 148 -29.87 -11.39 -14.25
C GLY A 148 -31.32 -11.76 -14.57
N LEU A 149 -32.05 -12.33 -13.61
CA LEU A 149 -33.49 -12.63 -13.78
C LEU A 149 -34.33 -11.39 -14.07
N THR A 150 -34.00 -10.25 -13.45
CA THR A 150 -34.66 -8.98 -13.73
C THR A 150 -34.41 -8.54 -15.17
N ASN A 151 -33.19 -8.67 -15.69
CA ASN A 151 -32.86 -8.32 -17.07
C ASN A 151 -33.54 -9.28 -18.07
N LEU A 152 -33.51 -10.61 -17.83
CA LEU A 152 -34.18 -11.58 -18.66
C LEU A 152 -35.70 -11.33 -18.73
N THR A 153 -36.34 -11.09 -17.57
CA THR A 153 -37.75 -10.79 -17.53
C THR A 153 -38.06 -9.46 -18.26
N TRP A 154 -37.16 -8.46 -18.17
CA TRP A 154 -37.32 -7.18 -18.89
C TRP A 154 -37.32 -7.35 -20.40
N MET A 155 -36.62 -8.31 -20.95
CA MET A 155 -36.52 -8.59 -22.40
C MET A 155 -37.78 -9.27 -22.96
N MET A 156 -38.72 -9.75 -22.12
CA MET A 156 -39.98 -10.36 -22.58
C MET A 156 -40.87 -9.29 -23.27
N GLU A 157 -41.38 -9.58 -24.43
CA GLU A 157 -42.19 -8.65 -25.26
C GLU A 157 -43.54 -8.28 -24.61
N ASP A 158 -44.20 -9.21 -23.94
CA ASP A 158 -45.58 -9.09 -23.43
C ASP A 158 -45.68 -8.73 -21.93
N LEU A 159 -44.79 -7.89 -21.42
CA LEU A 159 -44.81 -7.49 -20.03
C LEU A 159 -45.85 -6.36 -19.77
N PRO A 160 -46.78 -6.56 -18.79
CA PRO A 160 -47.64 -5.49 -18.35
C PRO A 160 -46.82 -4.28 -17.83
N GLU A 161 -47.26 -3.07 -18.09
CA GLU A 161 -46.59 -1.82 -17.69
C GLU A 161 -46.22 -1.80 -16.19
N ARG A 162 -47.15 -2.25 -15.35
CA ARG A 162 -46.91 -2.35 -13.89
C ARG A 162 -45.81 -3.35 -13.54
N ALA A 163 -45.63 -4.43 -14.31
CA ALA A 163 -44.55 -5.39 -14.12
C ALA A 163 -43.22 -4.74 -14.54
N ARG A 164 -43.21 -4.01 -15.64
CA ARG A 164 -42.04 -3.25 -16.15
C ARG A 164 -41.57 -2.19 -15.15
N GLU A 165 -42.50 -1.43 -14.54
CA GLU A 165 -42.16 -0.50 -13.46
C GLU A 165 -41.58 -1.19 -12.23
N ASN A 166 -42.12 -2.36 -11.83
CA ASN A 166 -41.59 -3.11 -10.68
C ASN A 166 -40.21 -3.68 -10.95
N LEU A 167 -39.95 -4.18 -12.15
CA LEU A 167 -38.64 -4.66 -12.58
C LEU A 167 -37.61 -3.52 -12.59
N THR A 168 -37.98 -2.32 -13.04
CA THR A 168 -37.11 -1.14 -12.97
C THR A 168 -36.72 -0.81 -11.52
N LYS A 169 -37.69 -0.85 -10.61
CA LYS A 169 -37.44 -0.63 -9.16
C LYS A 169 -36.53 -1.72 -8.57
N LEU A 170 -36.74 -2.98 -8.95
CA LEU A 170 -35.91 -4.09 -8.54
C LEU A 170 -34.47 -3.92 -9.06
N LYS A 171 -34.31 -3.62 -10.35
CA LYS A 171 -33.00 -3.36 -10.98
C LYS A 171 -32.25 -2.25 -10.24
N THR A 172 -32.90 -1.12 -10.02
CA THR A 172 -32.32 0.03 -9.30
C THR A 172 -31.92 -0.33 -7.88
N SER A 173 -32.78 -1.05 -7.14
CA SER A 173 -32.48 -1.45 -5.76
C SER A 173 -31.34 -2.46 -5.69
N SER A 174 -31.26 -3.39 -6.64
CA SER A 174 -30.20 -4.39 -6.74
C SER A 174 -28.84 -3.75 -7.06
N HIS A 175 -28.80 -2.83 -8.01
CA HIS A 175 -27.59 -2.07 -8.32
C HIS A 175 -27.12 -1.21 -7.13
N TYR A 176 -28.07 -0.57 -6.42
CA TYR A 176 -27.74 0.18 -5.21
C TYR A 176 -27.07 -0.70 -4.16
N LEU A 177 -27.60 -1.90 -3.91
CA LEU A 177 -27.03 -2.84 -2.94
C LEU A 177 -25.64 -3.33 -3.36
N LEU A 178 -25.44 -3.65 -4.65
CA LEU A 178 -24.13 -4.02 -5.17
C LEU A 178 -23.09 -2.92 -5.01
N ASN A 179 -23.46 -1.67 -5.30
CA ASN A 179 -22.58 -0.51 -5.11
C ASN A 179 -22.21 -0.33 -3.63
N LEU A 180 -23.19 -0.47 -2.71
CA LEU A 180 -22.97 -0.40 -1.27
C LEU A 180 -21.96 -1.48 -0.79
N ILE A 181 -22.10 -2.71 -1.28
CA ILE A 181 -21.19 -3.80 -0.95
C ILE A 181 -19.78 -3.49 -1.48
N ASN A 182 -19.66 -3.00 -2.71
CA ASN A 182 -18.38 -2.63 -3.29
C ASN A 182 -17.72 -1.47 -2.52
N ASP A 183 -18.49 -0.47 -2.09
CA ASP A 183 -18.02 0.64 -1.26
C ASP A 183 -17.46 0.13 0.09
N ILE A 184 -18.17 -0.80 0.75
CA ILE A 184 -17.71 -1.42 2.01
C ILE A 184 -16.41 -2.19 1.81
N LEU A 185 -16.28 -2.90 0.69
CA LEU A 185 -15.05 -3.62 0.36
C LEU A 185 -13.89 -2.68 0.07
N ASP A 186 -14.12 -1.64 -0.73
CA ASP A 186 -13.09 -0.63 -1.00
C ASP A 186 -12.63 0.01 0.31
N MET A 187 -13.57 0.37 1.20
CA MET A 187 -13.24 0.91 2.53
C MET A 187 -12.43 -0.07 3.37
N SER A 188 -12.80 -1.35 3.40
CA SER A 188 -12.05 -2.39 4.11
C SER A 188 -10.62 -2.55 3.58
N ARG A 189 -10.42 -2.47 2.26
CA ARG A 189 -9.09 -2.51 1.62
C ARG A 189 -8.27 -1.27 1.91
N ILE A 190 -8.91 -0.11 1.98
CA ILE A 190 -8.30 1.15 2.40
C ILE A 190 -7.80 1.04 3.84
N GLU A 191 -8.66 0.63 4.77
CA GLU A 191 -8.32 0.47 6.20
C GLU A 191 -7.19 -0.54 6.44
N SER A 192 -7.17 -1.63 5.66
CA SER A 192 -6.11 -2.66 5.76
C SER A 192 -4.83 -2.32 4.99
N GLY A 193 -4.77 -1.16 4.31
CA GLY A 193 -3.61 -0.73 3.52
C GLY A 193 -3.37 -1.55 2.23
N ARG A 194 -4.31 -2.43 1.85
CA ARG A 194 -4.19 -3.34 0.70
C ARG A 194 -4.70 -2.76 -0.62
N LEU A 195 -5.16 -1.50 -0.61
CA LEU A 195 -5.58 -0.86 -1.86
C LEU A 195 -4.34 -0.50 -2.69
N GLU A 196 -4.16 -1.16 -3.79
CA GLU A 196 -3.15 -0.84 -4.80
C GLU A 196 -3.77 -0.02 -5.94
N ILE A 197 -3.03 0.96 -6.44
CA ILE A 197 -3.39 1.75 -7.62
C ILE A 197 -2.70 1.16 -8.83
N ALA A 198 -3.45 0.98 -9.90
CA ALA A 198 -2.96 0.47 -11.15
C ALA A 198 -1.98 1.39 -11.86
N SER A 199 -1.12 0.78 -12.66
CA SER A 199 -0.23 1.47 -13.57
C SER A 199 -0.31 0.79 -14.94
N GLU A 200 -1.46 0.96 -15.63
CA GLU A 200 -1.74 0.34 -16.94
C GLU A 200 -1.94 1.42 -18.01
N PRO A 201 -1.64 1.11 -19.27
CA PRO A 201 -1.93 2.03 -20.37
C PRO A 201 -3.44 2.22 -20.55
N PHE A 202 -3.89 3.46 -20.68
CA PHE A 202 -5.29 3.80 -20.94
C PHE A 202 -5.42 5.13 -21.68
N SER A 203 -6.61 5.39 -22.25
CA SER A 203 -6.97 6.68 -22.83
C SER A 203 -7.93 7.43 -21.88
N MET A 204 -7.58 8.66 -21.53
CA MET A 204 -8.46 9.52 -20.73
C MET A 204 -9.74 9.85 -21.52
N ARG A 205 -9.63 10.05 -22.82
CA ARG A 205 -10.78 10.30 -23.70
C ARG A 205 -11.81 9.17 -23.59
N THR A 206 -11.37 7.92 -23.68
CA THR A 206 -12.27 6.75 -23.53
C THR A 206 -12.98 6.75 -22.17
N VAL A 207 -12.27 7.06 -21.10
CA VAL A 207 -12.87 7.15 -19.75
C VAL A 207 -13.94 8.25 -19.70
N LEU A 208 -13.68 9.38 -20.33
CA LEU A 208 -14.63 10.50 -20.35
C LEU A 208 -15.84 10.23 -21.25
N ASP A 209 -15.67 9.59 -22.40
CA ASP A 209 -16.76 9.21 -23.30
C ASP A 209 -17.71 8.22 -22.61
N GLU A 210 -17.18 7.25 -21.83
CA GLU A 210 -17.97 6.33 -21.02
C GLU A 210 -18.77 7.10 -19.93
N VAL A 211 -18.13 8.04 -19.23
CA VAL A 211 -18.77 8.86 -18.20
C VAL A 211 -19.84 9.76 -18.82
N ASP A 212 -19.56 10.40 -19.96
CA ASP A 212 -20.52 11.26 -20.67
C ASP A 212 -21.78 10.48 -21.06
N THR A 213 -21.59 9.29 -21.65
CA THR A 213 -22.71 8.39 -22.01
C THR A 213 -23.57 8.03 -20.80
N MET A 214 -22.96 7.66 -19.66
CA MET A 214 -23.67 7.29 -18.45
C MET A 214 -24.44 8.48 -17.85
N MET A 215 -23.81 9.66 -17.80
CA MET A 215 -24.41 10.86 -17.21
C MET A 215 -25.46 11.50 -18.12
N ALA A 216 -25.32 11.42 -19.42
CA ALA A 216 -26.32 11.87 -20.38
C ALA A 216 -27.65 11.09 -20.20
N ALA A 217 -27.57 9.76 -20.05
CA ALA A 217 -28.74 8.93 -19.77
C ALA A 217 -29.42 9.29 -18.42
N GLU A 218 -28.65 9.62 -17.39
CA GLU A 218 -29.19 10.07 -16.10
C GLU A 218 -29.82 11.47 -16.22
N ALA A 219 -29.23 12.36 -17.01
CA ALA A 219 -29.74 13.70 -17.27
C ALA A 219 -31.12 13.71 -18.00
N GLU A 220 -31.38 12.71 -18.84
CA GLU A 220 -32.70 12.53 -19.48
C GLU A 220 -33.79 12.17 -18.46
N THR A 221 -33.47 11.46 -17.41
CA THR A 221 -34.43 11.08 -16.37
C THR A 221 -34.70 12.19 -15.35
N LYS A 222 -33.75 13.09 -15.15
CA LYS A 222 -33.83 14.24 -14.27
C LYS A 222 -33.46 15.49 -15.08
N PRO A 223 -34.36 16.51 -15.22
CA PRO A 223 -34.09 17.66 -16.09
C PRO A 223 -32.95 18.53 -15.51
N ILE A 224 -31.71 18.07 -15.72
CA ILE A 224 -30.46 18.74 -15.35
C ILE A 224 -29.70 19.05 -16.64
N HIS A 225 -29.16 20.25 -16.76
CA HIS A 225 -28.26 20.61 -17.84
C HIS A 225 -26.86 20.11 -17.55
N PHE A 226 -26.51 18.94 -18.08
CA PHE A 226 -25.18 18.36 -17.96
C PHE A 226 -24.27 18.78 -19.10
N ARG A 227 -22.99 19.04 -18.83
CA ARG A 227 -21.94 19.29 -19.80
C ARG A 227 -20.65 18.65 -19.33
N LEU A 228 -19.96 18.01 -20.27
CA LEU A 228 -18.59 17.52 -20.08
C LEU A 228 -17.69 18.31 -21.03
N GLU A 229 -16.74 19.05 -20.48
CA GLU A 229 -15.79 19.90 -21.20
C GLU A 229 -14.38 19.34 -20.96
N ALA A 230 -13.71 18.90 -22.01
CA ALA A 230 -12.39 18.29 -21.90
C ALA A 230 -11.40 18.92 -22.89
N GLU A 231 -10.33 19.49 -22.37
CA GLU A 231 -9.19 19.97 -23.14
C GLU A 231 -8.04 18.98 -22.98
N LEU A 232 -7.95 18.01 -23.89
CA LEU A 232 -6.99 16.90 -23.84
C LEU A 232 -6.12 16.86 -25.08
N GLN A 233 -4.86 16.55 -24.89
CA GLN A 233 -3.99 16.05 -25.94
C GLN A 233 -4.29 14.54 -26.09
N GLU A 234 -4.44 14.04 -27.34
CA GLU A 234 -4.74 12.63 -27.59
C GLU A 234 -3.50 11.78 -27.36
N GLU A 235 -3.33 11.30 -26.13
CA GLU A 235 -2.20 10.46 -25.78
C GLU A 235 -2.61 9.31 -24.86
N VAL A 236 -1.83 8.23 -24.93
CA VAL A 236 -1.91 7.11 -24.01
C VAL A 236 -1.30 7.52 -22.70
N LEU A 237 -1.99 7.26 -21.61
CA LEU A 237 -1.56 7.53 -20.25
C LEU A 237 -1.31 6.21 -19.50
N ILE A 238 -0.47 6.25 -18.48
CA ILE A 238 -0.23 5.11 -17.60
C ILE A 238 -0.81 5.44 -16.22
N GLY A 239 -1.79 4.63 -15.79
CA GLY A 239 -2.47 4.85 -14.52
C GLY A 239 -3.64 3.90 -14.30
N ASP A 240 -4.56 4.29 -13.41
CA ASP A 240 -5.74 3.50 -13.04
C ASP A 240 -7.02 4.15 -13.57
N ALA A 241 -7.39 3.80 -14.80
CA ALA A 241 -8.61 4.28 -15.46
C ALA A 241 -9.87 3.98 -14.64
N ILE A 242 -9.94 2.80 -14.00
CA ILE A 242 -11.11 2.37 -13.23
C ILE A 242 -11.30 3.27 -12.02
N ARG A 243 -10.23 3.58 -11.31
CA ARG A 243 -10.29 4.43 -10.12
C ARG A 243 -10.56 5.90 -10.46
N ILE A 244 -9.99 6.42 -11.55
CA ILE A 244 -10.31 7.77 -12.04
C ILE A 244 -11.81 7.86 -12.38
N ARG A 245 -12.33 6.90 -13.15
CA ARG A 245 -13.76 6.82 -13.47
C ARG A 245 -14.63 6.71 -12.23
N GLN A 246 -14.25 5.88 -11.26
CA GLN A 246 -14.97 5.71 -9.99
C GLN A 246 -15.09 7.04 -9.22
N VAL A 247 -13.99 7.78 -9.09
CA VAL A 247 -13.99 9.10 -8.44
C VAL A 247 -14.91 10.05 -9.19
N LEU A 248 -14.77 10.13 -10.51
CA LEU A 248 -15.53 11.05 -11.36
C LEU A 248 -17.03 10.76 -11.29
N LEU A 249 -17.44 9.50 -11.45
CA LEU A 249 -18.85 9.07 -11.34
C LEU A 249 -19.43 9.36 -9.95
N ASN A 250 -18.67 9.15 -8.88
CA ASN A 250 -19.15 9.46 -7.53
C ASN A 250 -19.35 10.96 -7.32
N LEU A 251 -18.46 11.83 -7.82
CA LEU A 251 -18.61 13.28 -7.74
C LEU A 251 -19.80 13.75 -8.57
N LEU A 252 -19.95 13.25 -9.79
CA LEU A 252 -21.06 13.58 -10.69
C LEU A 252 -22.41 13.12 -10.12
N SER A 253 -22.51 11.87 -9.65
CA SER A 253 -23.73 11.37 -9.02
C SER A 253 -24.15 12.22 -7.82
N ASN A 254 -23.19 12.68 -6.99
CA ASN A 254 -23.47 13.63 -5.92
C ASN A 254 -23.95 14.97 -6.47
N ALA A 255 -23.34 15.53 -7.50
CA ALA A 255 -23.76 16.78 -8.13
C ALA A 255 -25.19 16.66 -8.67
N PHE A 256 -25.52 15.58 -9.39
CA PHE A 256 -26.88 15.32 -9.88
C PHE A 256 -27.90 15.16 -8.76
N LYS A 257 -27.51 14.49 -7.68
CA LYS A 257 -28.38 14.26 -6.51
C LYS A 257 -28.78 15.57 -5.82
N PHE A 258 -27.82 16.48 -5.65
CA PHE A 258 -28.02 17.71 -4.88
C PHE A 258 -28.35 18.96 -5.71
N THR A 259 -28.39 18.81 -7.03
CA THR A 259 -28.85 19.85 -7.95
C THR A 259 -30.37 19.73 -8.17
N PRO A 260 -31.13 20.79 -7.99
CA PRO A 260 -32.59 20.77 -8.26
C PRO A 260 -32.88 20.66 -9.77
N PRO A 261 -34.08 20.20 -10.15
CA PRO A 261 -34.52 20.21 -11.54
C PRO A 261 -34.33 21.59 -12.20
N GLY A 262 -33.84 21.63 -13.44
CA GLY A 262 -33.46 22.85 -14.16
C GLY A 262 -32.09 23.40 -13.80
N GLY A 263 -31.38 22.77 -12.88
CA GLY A 263 -30.01 23.15 -12.53
C GLY A 263 -28.97 22.70 -13.54
N THR A 264 -27.73 23.04 -13.28
CA THR A 264 -26.58 22.78 -14.17
C THR A 264 -25.48 22.02 -13.42
N VAL A 265 -24.93 21.00 -14.07
CA VAL A 265 -23.75 20.26 -13.61
C VAL A 265 -22.71 20.27 -14.75
N VAL A 266 -21.48 20.67 -14.45
CA VAL A 266 -20.40 20.74 -15.41
C VAL A 266 -19.22 19.92 -14.90
N ALA A 267 -18.72 19.01 -15.72
CA ALA A 267 -17.43 18.36 -15.53
C ALA A 267 -16.40 19.04 -16.44
N GLN A 268 -15.34 19.59 -15.87
CA GLN A 268 -14.24 20.20 -16.61
C GLN A 268 -12.96 19.44 -16.37
N ILE A 269 -12.29 19.06 -17.48
CA ILE A 269 -11.04 18.32 -17.43
C ILE A 269 -10.00 19.10 -18.24
N THR A 270 -8.91 19.50 -17.60
CA THR A 270 -7.81 20.21 -18.23
C THR A 270 -6.53 19.43 -18.08
N GLU A 271 -5.77 19.34 -19.17
CA GLU A 271 -4.45 18.71 -19.20
C GLU A 271 -3.37 19.78 -19.23
N GLU A 272 -2.41 19.68 -18.31
CA GLU A 272 -1.21 20.50 -18.30
C GLU A 272 0.01 19.59 -18.53
N PRO A 273 0.74 19.75 -19.66
CA PRO A 273 1.94 18.98 -19.91
C PRO A 273 3.04 19.35 -18.94
N LEU A 274 3.67 18.33 -18.33
CA LEU A 274 4.80 18.47 -17.42
C LEU A 274 6.09 17.95 -18.07
N ALA A 275 7.23 18.25 -17.46
CA ALA A 275 8.51 17.65 -17.84
C ALA A 275 8.50 16.12 -17.63
N GLU A 276 9.47 15.40 -18.24
CA GLU A 276 9.67 13.94 -18.05
C GLU A 276 8.51 13.06 -18.58
N GLU A 277 7.92 13.40 -19.71
CA GLU A 277 6.82 12.63 -20.32
C GLU A 277 5.65 12.38 -19.34
N ARG A 278 5.29 13.39 -18.56
CA ARG A 278 4.15 13.36 -17.64
C ARG A 278 3.16 14.46 -17.99
N ALA A 279 1.92 14.28 -17.56
CA ALA A 279 0.87 15.29 -17.66
C ALA A 279 0.08 15.38 -16.34
N ALA A 280 -0.28 16.59 -15.95
CA ALA A 280 -1.19 16.83 -14.84
C ALA A 280 -2.61 16.99 -15.39
N PHE A 281 -3.53 16.22 -14.85
CA PHE A 281 -4.96 16.30 -15.19
C PHE A 281 -5.69 16.89 -14.00
N THR A 282 -6.24 18.08 -14.20
CA THR A 282 -7.13 18.72 -13.23
C THR A 282 -8.58 18.47 -13.62
N ILE A 283 -9.29 17.79 -12.76
CA ILE A 283 -10.67 17.38 -12.95
C ILE A 283 -11.53 18.18 -11.96
N ARG A 284 -12.55 18.88 -12.45
CA ARG A 284 -13.47 19.70 -11.67
C ARG A 284 -14.89 19.26 -11.95
N VAL A 285 -15.68 19.07 -10.90
CA VAL A 285 -17.12 18.84 -10.99
C VAL A 285 -17.82 20.00 -10.28
N ILE A 286 -18.57 20.78 -11.04
CA ILE A 286 -19.21 22.03 -10.62
C ILE A 286 -20.71 21.85 -10.71
N ASP A 287 -21.42 22.14 -9.63
CA ASP A 287 -22.88 22.16 -9.58
C ASP A 287 -23.40 23.50 -9.07
N ASN A 288 -24.59 23.87 -9.48
CA ASN A 288 -25.32 25.01 -8.94
C ASN A 288 -26.45 24.61 -7.95
N GLY A 289 -26.23 23.51 -7.24
CA GLY A 289 -27.16 22.91 -6.30
C GLY A 289 -27.26 23.66 -4.96
N ILE A 290 -27.70 22.95 -3.95
CA ILE A 290 -27.96 23.50 -2.60
C ILE A 290 -26.72 24.02 -1.89
N GLY A 291 -25.52 23.60 -2.30
CA GLY A 291 -24.26 23.91 -1.65
C GLY A 291 -24.12 23.32 -0.25
N ILE A 292 -22.96 23.54 0.37
CA ILE A 292 -22.53 22.90 1.63
C ILE A 292 -22.07 23.99 2.61
N ALA A 293 -22.66 24.01 3.80
CA ALA A 293 -22.29 24.94 4.87
C ALA A 293 -20.84 24.65 5.34
N THR A 294 -20.08 25.69 5.65
CA THR A 294 -18.66 25.62 6.02
C THR A 294 -18.39 24.63 7.15
N GLU A 295 -19.28 24.57 8.15
CA GLU A 295 -19.20 23.66 9.29
C GLU A 295 -19.31 22.18 8.91
N ASN A 296 -19.87 21.88 7.75
CA ASN A 296 -20.09 20.54 7.24
C ASN A 296 -19.05 20.09 6.20
N GLN A 297 -18.26 21.01 5.63
CA GLN A 297 -17.33 20.72 4.53
C GLN A 297 -16.23 19.70 4.90
N GLN A 298 -15.79 19.67 6.15
CA GLN A 298 -14.86 18.64 6.61
C GLN A 298 -15.56 17.30 6.93
N ARG A 299 -16.81 17.36 7.39
CA ARG A 299 -17.57 16.19 7.81
C ARG A 299 -18.01 15.31 6.65
N ILE A 300 -18.29 15.87 5.48
CA ILE A 300 -18.71 15.10 4.30
C ILE A 300 -17.66 14.10 3.80
N PHE A 301 -16.41 14.27 4.19
CA PHE A 301 -15.30 13.33 3.87
C PHE A 301 -15.13 12.25 4.94
N GLN A 302 -15.90 12.28 6.03
CA GLN A 302 -15.87 11.21 7.04
C GLN A 302 -16.77 10.06 6.60
N SER A 303 -16.30 8.83 6.85
CA SER A 303 -17.04 7.63 6.47
C SER A 303 -18.37 7.53 7.21
N PHE A 304 -19.44 7.15 6.49
CA PHE A 304 -20.81 7.01 6.99
C PHE A 304 -21.49 8.33 7.40
N GLU A 305 -20.87 9.48 7.19
CA GLU A 305 -21.51 10.77 7.44
C GLU A 305 -22.44 11.15 6.29
N GLN A 306 -23.65 11.56 6.65
CA GLN A 306 -24.67 12.01 5.71
C GLN A 306 -25.32 13.29 6.23
N LEU A 307 -25.29 14.33 5.42
CA LEU A 307 -25.92 15.62 5.72
C LEU A 307 -27.31 15.68 5.10
N GLY A 308 -28.29 16.18 5.84
CA GLY A 308 -29.65 16.46 5.32
C GLY A 308 -30.80 15.88 6.14
N THR A 309 -32.03 16.10 5.66
CA THR A 309 -33.26 15.57 6.23
C THR A 309 -33.42 14.07 5.96
N ASN A 310 -34.31 13.39 6.69
CA ASN A 310 -34.51 11.93 6.60
C ASN A 310 -34.76 11.40 5.17
N ALA A 311 -35.34 12.20 4.28
CA ALA A 311 -35.54 11.81 2.88
C ALA A 311 -34.25 11.84 2.05
N ALA A 312 -33.32 12.74 2.34
CA ALA A 312 -31.99 12.77 1.68
C ALA A 312 -31.00 11.72 2.24
N LYS A 313 -31.18 11.33 3.51
CA LYS A 313 -30.38 10.25 4.15
C LYS A 313 -30.65 8.87 3.58
N SER A 314 -31.79 8.62 2.94
CA SER A 314 -32.15 7.34 2.36
C SER A 314 -31.47 7.05 0.99
N GLN A 315 -30.74 7.99 0.42
CA GLN A 315 -30.17 7.89 -0.95
C GLN A 315 -28.64 7.92 -1.00
N GLY A 316 -27.92 7.18 -0.16
CA GLY A 316 -26.47 7.07 -0.29
C GLY A 316 -25.87 6.24 0.82
N THR A 317 -24.59 5.85 0.67
CA THR A 317 -23.85 5.05 1.64
C THR A 317 -23.13 5.91 2.69
N GLY A 318 -22.81 7.15 2.34
CA GLY A 318 -21.92 8.02 3.11
C GLY A 318 -20.46 7.60 3.02
N LEU A 319 -20.13 6.69 2.09
CA LEU A 319 -18.76 6.20 1.87
C LEU A 319 -18.12 6.81 0.63
N GLY A 320 -18.89 7.20 -0.37
CA GLY A 320 -18.35 7.58 -1.68
C GLY A 320 -17.31 8.70 -1.61
N LEU A 321 -17.57 9.81 -0.91
CA LEU A 321 -16.61 10.93 -0.81
C LEU A 321 -15.34 10.55 -0.02
N SER A 322 -15.46 9.76 1.04
CA SER A 322 -14.31 9.28 1.81
C SER A 322 -13.43 8.33 0.98
N ILE A 323 -14.04 7.45 0.19
CA ILE A 323 -13.37 6.57 -0.76
C ILE A 323 -12.69 7.41 -1.85
N SER A 324 -13.42 8.35 -2.48
CA SER A 324 -12.87 9.24 -3.51
C SER A 324 -11.65 10.02 -3.02
N ARG A 325 -11.72 10.59 -1.82
CA ARG A 325 -10.58 11.30 -1.21
C ARG A 325 -9.36 10.40 -1.06
N THR A 326 -9.56 9.18 -0.57
CA THR A 326 -8.46 8.22 -0.37
C THR A 326 -7.89 7.75 -1.70
N LEU A 327 -8.74 7.48 -2.72
CA LEU A 327 -8.28 7.12 -4.06
C LEU A 327 -7.42 8.22 -4.68
N VAL A 328 -7.88 9.47 -4.62
CA VAL A 328 -7.12 10.63 -5.11
C VAL A 328 -5.78 10.77 -4.38
N GLN A 329 -5.76 10.63 -3.05
CA GLN A 329 -4.53 10.66 -2.27
C GLN A 329 -3.56 9.53 -2.65
N ARG A 330 -4.07 8.32 -2.89
CA ARG A 330 -3.25 7.19 -3.36
C ARG A 330 -2.71 7.39 -4.78
N MET A 331 -3.41 8.16 -5.62
CA MET A 331 -2.95 8.58 -6.95
C MET A 331 -2.01 9.80 -6.89
N GLY A 332 -1.65 10.27 -5.68
CA GLY A 332 -0.73 11.39 -5.48
C GLY A 332 -1.35 12.78 -5.60
N GLY A 333 -2.69 12.88 -5.61
CA GLY A 333 -3.45 14.12 -5.64
C GLY A 333 -4.08 14.48 -4.30
N GLU A 334 -4.86 15.56 -4.31
CA GLU A 334 -5.71 15.98 -3.20
C GLU A 334 -7.11 16.33 -3.72
N LEU A 335 -8.16 15.90 -3.02
CA LEU A 335 -9.55 16.23 -3.35
C LEU A 335 -9.97 17.47 -2.56
N GLU A 336 -10.21 18.54 -3.28
CA GLU A 336 -10.56 19.85 -2.75
C GLU A 336 -12.07 20.13 -2.92
N LEU A 337 -12.60 21.01 -2.09
CA LEU A 337 -13.99 21.47 -2.12
C LEU A 337 -14.07 22.97 -1.94
N THR A 338 -14.77 23.62 -2.87
CA THR A 338 -15.22 25.00 -2.74
C THR A 338 -16.76 25.02 -2.81
N SER A 339 -17.43 25.43 -1.75
CA SER A 339 -18.89 25.44 -1.70
C SER A 339 -19.43 26.54 -0.80
N SER A 340 -20.64 26.99 -1.12
CA SER A 340 -21.42 27.91 -0.27
C SER A 340 -22.89 27.57 -0.34
N PRO A 341 -23.65 27.68 0.76
CA PRO A 341 -25.07 27.40 0.78
C PRO A 341 -25.82 28.20 -0.28
N GLY A 342 -26.65 27.54 -1.09
CA GLY A 342 -27.45 28.14 -2.16
C GLY A 342 -26.67 28.58 -3.40
N LYS A 343 -25.37 28.36 -3.47
CA LYS A 343 -24.53 28.70 -4.63
C LYS A 343 -23.92 27.48 -5.36
N GLY A 344 -24.20 26.28 -4.84
CA GLY A 344 -23.64 25.04 -5.36
C GLY A 344 -22.29 24.67 -4.78
N SER A 345 -21.64 23.68 -5.41
CA SER A 345 -20.34 23.16 -4.99
C SER A 345 -19.42 22.93 -6.19
N GLU A 346 -18.13 23.05 -5.96
CA GLU A 346 -17.06 22.67 -6.85
C GLU A 346 -16.17 21.67 -6.12
N PHE A 347 -16.11 20.45 -6.62
CA PHE A 347 -15.12 19.44 -6.24
C PHE A 347 -14.03 19.39 -7.29
N SER A 348 -12.78 19.46 -6.86
CA SER A 348 -11.65 19.40 -7.78
C SER A 348 -10.53 18.51 -7.26
N PHE A 349 -9.82 17.87 -8.19
CA PHE A 349 -8.59 17.13 -7.87
C PHE A 349 -7.65 17.13 -9.06
N THR A 350 -6.36 17.00 -8.78
CA THR A 350 -5.32 16.90 -9.80
C THR A 350 -4.56 15.60 -9.62
N VAL A 351 -4.38 14.86 -10.71
CA VAL A 351 -3.54 13.66 -10.77
C VAL A 351 -2.45 13.84 -11.81
N THR A 352 -1.25 13.39 -11.50
CA THR A 352 -0.12 13.44 -12.43
C THR A 352 0.18 12.06 -12.96
N LEU A 353 0.03 11.87 -14.26
CA LEU A 353 0.16 10.59 -14.93
C LEU A 353 1.35 10.58 -15.91
N PRO A 354 2.12 9.48 -15.98
CA PRO A 354 3.08 9.28 -17.04
C PRO A 354 2.37 9.10 -18.40
N ARG A 355 3.00 9.59 -19.48
CA ARG A 355 2.56 9.34 -20.85
C ARG A 355 3.05 7.98 -21.31
N GLY A 356 2.19 7.19 -21.94
CA GLY A 356 2.51 5.91 -22.56
C GLY A 356 2.91 6.05 -24.02
N LYS A 357 3.39 4.97 -24.62
CA LYS A 357 3.70 4.96 -26.05
C LYS A 357 2.43 4.65 -26.86
N PRO A 358 2.25 5.26 -28.06
CA PRO A 358 1.06 5.05 -28.89
C PRO A 358 0.76 3.59 -29.22
N ASP A 359 1.77 2.75 -29.37
CA ASP A 359 1.63 1.31 -29.67
C ASP A 359 0.95 0.50 -28.55
N GLN A 360 0.78 1.09 -27.36
CA GLN A 360 0.19 0.44 -26.20
C GLN A 360 -1.33 0.65 -26.08
N ALA A 361 -1.91 1.58 -26.85
CA ALA A 361 -3.34 1.92 -26.80
C ALA A 361 -4.23 1.11 -27.77
N SER A 362 -3.66 0.26 -28.60
CA SER A 362 -4.36 -0.36 -29.75
C SER A 362 -5.43 -1.40 -29.36
N ALA A 363 -5.79 -1.55 -28.10
CA ALA A 363 -6.75 -2.56 -27.62
C ALA A 363 -8.14 -2.01 -27.21
N GLN A 364 -8.35 -0.68 -27.24
CA GLN A 364 -9.65 -0.11 -26.86
C GLN A 364 -10.29 0.61 -28.04
N GLY A 365 -10.97 -0.18 -28.88
CA GLY A 365 -11.70 0.30 -30.05
C GLY A 365 -12.98 1.07 -29.68
N GLN A 366 -13.39 1.93 -30.58
CA GLN A 366 -14.62 2.73 -30.55
C GLN A 366 -15.84 1.87 -30.20
N VAL A 367 -16.63 2.30 -29.23
CA VAL A 367 -17.93 1.71 -28.92
C VAL A 367 -18.88 2.04 -30.09
N ARG A 368 -19.05 1.10 -31.01
CA ARG A 368 -20.24 1.00 -31.85
C ARG A 368 -21.28 0.22 -31.05
N GLU A 369 -22.56 0.50 -31.26
CA GLU A 369 -23.61 -0.42 -30.76
C GLU A 369 -23.28 -1.81 -31.33
N PRO A 370 -23.09 -2.82 -30.46
CA PRO A 370 -22.67 -4.14 -30.91
C PRO A 370 -23.78 -4.76 -31.77
N GLU A 371 -23.43 -5.22 -32.97
CA GLU A 371 -24.32 -6.11 -33.71
C GLU A 371 -24.47 -7.40 -32.89
N GLN A 372 -25.69 -7.64 -32.39
CA GLN A 372 -26.01 -8.82 -31.57
C GLN A 372 -26.20 -10.08 -32.46
N ASP A 373 -25.45 -10.20 -33.56
CA ASP A 373 -25.55 -11.34 -34.46
C ASP A 373 -24.43 -12.36 -34.19
N LEU A 374 -24.76 -13.39 -33.44
CA LEU A 374 -23.90 -14.53 -33.13
C LEU A 374 -24.32 -15.79 -33.93
N ASN A 375 -25.08 -15.67 -35.00
CA ASN A 375 -25.54 -16.78 -35.79
C ASN A 375 -24.39 -17.66 -36.30
N GLY A 376 -24.47 -18.96 -36.04
CA GLY A 376 -23.47 -19.95 -36.42
C GLY A 376 -22.24 -20.00 -35.52
N ILE A 377 -22.18 -19.17 -34.46
CA ILE A 377 -21.11 -19.19 -33.47
C ILE A 377 -21.41 -20.19 -32.37
N ARG A 378 -20.49 -21.16 -32.14
CA ARG A 378 -20.58 -22.08 -31.02
C ARG A 378 -19.69 -21.62 -29.87
N VAL A 379 -20.32 -21.46 -28.71
CA VAL A 379 -19.70 -20.93 -27.49
C VAL A 379 -19.65 -22.04 -26.42
N LEU A 380 -18.51 -22.21 -25.77
CA LEU A 380 -18.39 -23.04 -24.57
C LEU A 380 -18.44 -22.13 -23.33
N VAL A 381 -19.41 -22.35 -22.46
CA VAL A 381 -19.59 -21.59 -21.22
C VAL A 381 -19.20 -22.47 -20.04
N ALA A 382 -18.18 -22.09 -19.29
CA ALA A 382 -17.75 -22.73 -18.06
C ALA A 382 -18.21 -21.88 -16.86
N GLU A 383 -19.22 -22.35 -16.16
CA GLU A 383 -19.86 -21.70 -15.00
C GLU A 383 -20.43 -22.77 -14.07
N ASP A 384 -20.05 -22.74 -12.79
CA ASP A 384 -20.47 -23.72 -11.79
C ASP A 384 -21.86 -23.44 -11.20
N ASN A 385 -22.29 -22.19 -11.25
CA ASN A 385 -23.63 -21.81 -10.77
C ASN A 385 -24.69 -22.00 -11.87
N ASP A 386 -25.68 -22.82 -11.64
CA ASP A 386 -26.73 -23.17 -12.62
C ASP A 386 -27.46 -21.94 -13.14
N LEU A 387 -27.82 -21.00 -12.25
CA LEU A 387 -28.58 -19.82 -12.60
C LEU A 387 -27.74 -18.82 -13.42
N ASN A 388 -26.45 -18.63 -13.07
CA ASN A 388 -25.58 -17.80 -13.89
C ASN A 388 -25.35 -18.40 -15.27
N ALA A 389 -25.17 -19.71 -15.33
CA ALA A 389 -25.03 -20.42 -16.60
C ALA A 389 -26.30 -20.30 -17.48
N GLU A 390 -27.48 -20.40 -16.87
CA GLU A 390 -28.77 -20.21 -17.55
C GLU A 390 -28.86 -18.81 -18.14
N ILE A 391 -28.56 -17.75 -17.32
CA ILE A 391 -28.60 -16.35 -17.76
C ILE A 391 -27.66 -16.10 -18.95
N VAL A 392 -26.41 -16.57 -18.85
CA VAL A 392 -25.42 -16.40 -19.92
C VAL A 392 -25.85 -17.13 -21.18
N THR A 393 -26.36 -18.35 -21.03
CA THR A 393 -26.83 -19.17 -22.14
C THR A 393 -27.99 -18.53 -22.88
N GLU A 394 -29.02 -18.06 -22.16
CA GLU A 394 -30.17 -17.37 -22.76
C GLU A 394 -29.77 -16.09 -23.47
N LEU A 395 -28.84 -15.29 -22.89
CA LEU A 395 -28.34 -14.07 -23.54
C LEU A 395 -27.62 -14.39 -24.85
N LEU A 396 -26.76 -15.40 -24.89
CA LEU A 396 -26.01 -15.80 -26.08
C LEU A 396 -26.92 -16.42 -27.15
N GLU A 397 -27.88 -17.27 -26.74
CA GLU A 397 -28.86 -17.90 -27.64
C GLU A 397 -29.84 -16.87 -28.22
N ALA A 398 -30.22 -15.83 -27.46
CA ALA A 398 -30.99 -14.72 -27.96
C ALA A 398 -30.22 -13.94 -29.06
N GLY A 399 -28.89 -13.90 -29.02
CA GLY A 399 -28.03 -13.39 -30.08
C GLY A 399 -27.78 -14.37 -31.24
N GLY A 400 -28.34 -15.60 -31.21
CA GLY A 400 -28.22 -16.59 -32.27
C GLY A 400 -27.06 -17.59 -32.09
N ALA A 401 -26.32 -17.56 -30.97
CA ALA A 401 -25.25 -18.51 -30.71
C ALA A 401 -25.77 -19.90 -30.33
N THR A 402 -24.94 -20.92 -30.55
CA THR A 402 -25.15 -22.27 -29.96
C THR A 402 -24.26 -22.42 -28.73
N VAL A 403 -24.84 -22.71 -27.59
CA VAL A 403 -24.11 -22.77 -26.32
C VAL A 403 -23.99 -24.21 -25.82
N GLU A 404 -22.79 -24.57 -25.35
CA GLU A 404 -22.53 -25.77 -24.57
C GLU A 404 -21.99 -25.39 -23.21
N ARG A 405 -22.52 -25.98 -22.15
CA ARG A 405 -22.14 -25.69 -20.76
C ARG A 405 -21.18 -26.75 -20.18
N ALA A 406 -20.20 -26.27 -19.44
CA ALA A 406 -19.35 -27.05 -18.55
C ALA A 406 -19.50 -26.53 -17.10
N GLU A 407 -19.75 -27.44 -16.15
CA GLU A 407 -19.99 -27.08 -14.73
C GLU A 407 -18.72 -26.73 -13.93
N ASN A 408 -17.53 -26.90 -14.52
CA ASN A 408 -16.25 -26.59 -13.93
C ASN A 408 -15.14 -26.53 -14.99
N GLY A 409 -13.95 -26.03 -14.61
CA GLY A 409 -12.83 -25.93 -15.52
C GLY A 409 -12.31 -27.25 -16.07
N GLN A 410 -12.41 -28.34 -15.29
CA GLN A 410 -12.02 -29.69 -15.74
C GLN A 410 -12.91 -30.20 -16.86
N LEU A 411 -14.22 -29.98 -16.75
CA LEU A 411 -15.16 -30.35 -17.81
C LEU A 411 -14.97 -29.47 -19.04
N ALA A 412 -14.77 -28.16 -18.87
CA ALA A 412 -14.47 -27.25 -19.99
C ALA A 412 -13.22 -27.69 -20.76
N TYR A 413 -12.13 -28.00 -20.06
CA TYR A 413 -10.92 -28.56 -20.67
C TYR A 413 -11.21 -29.88 -21.41
N THR A 414 -11.97 -30.77 -20.80
CA THR A 414 -12.28 -32.08 -21.37
C THR A 414 -13.15 -31.94 -22.63
N MET A 415 -14.18 -31.11 -22.58
CA MET A 415 -15.07 -30.86 -23.74
C MET A 415 -14.28 -30.22 -24.88
N PHE A 416 -13.46 -29.22 -24.60
CA PHE A 416 -12.61 -28.58 -25.60
C PHE A 416 -11.60 -29.57 -26.20
N SER A 417 -10.86 -30.31 -25.35
CA SER A 417 -9.83 -31.26 -25.81
C SER A 417 -10.36 -32.37 -26.68
N ASN A 418 -11.59 -32.83 -26.42
CA ASN A 418 -12.25 -33.94 -27.16
C ASN A 418 -13.02 -33.45 -28.40
N SER A 419 -13.26 -32.14 -28.53
CA SER A 419 -13.92 -31.58 -29.70
C SER A 419 -13.01 -31.57 -30.95
N GLN A 420 -13.60 -31.51 -32.14
CA GLN A 420 -12.84 -31.26 -33.35
C GLN A 420 -12.28 -29.82 -33.33
N PRO A 421 -11.06 -29.57 -33.85
CA PRO A 421 -10.56 -28.21 -33.98
C PRO A 421 -11.54 -27.31 -34.74
N GLY A 422 -11.76 -26.09 -34.20
CA GLY A 422 -12.70 -25.11 -34.74
C GLY A 422 -14.18 -25.34 -34.37
N THR A 423 -14.49 -26.31 -33.50
CA THR A 423 -15.86 -26.52 -32.99
C THR A 423 -16.35 -25.31 -32.20
N TYR A 424 -15.52 -24.80 -31.27
CA TYR A 424 -15.83 -23.61 -30.51
C TYR A 424 -15.09 -22.41 -31.09
N ARG A 425 -15.76 -21.27 -31.13
CA ARG A 425 -15.18 -20.00 -31.60
C ARG A 425 -14.70 -19.15 -30.43
N VAL A 426 -15.27 -19.35 -29.26
CA VAL A 426 -14.96 -18.60 -28.04
C VAL A 426 -15.33 -19.44 -26.83
N ILE A 427 -14.60 -19.24 -25.72
CA ILE A 427 -14.92 -19.81 -24.41
C ILE A 427 -15.20 -18.66 -23.46
N LEU A 428 -16.34 -18.71 -22.77
CA LEU A 428 -16.61 -17.89 -21.60
C LEU A 428 -16.25 -18.73 -20.36
N MET A 429 -15.34 -18.24 -19.54
CA MET A 429 -14.74 -19.01 -18.46
C MET A 429 -14.86 -18.27 -17.13
N ASP A 430 -15.65 -18.79 -16.20
CA ASP A 430 -15.60 -18.29 -14.82
C ASP A 430 -14.20 -18.54 -14.23
N VAL A 431 -13.66 -17.52 -13.58
CA VAL A 431 -12.35 -17.59 -12.94
C VAL A 431 -12.39 -18.50 -11.70
N GLN A 432 -13.50 -18.46 -10.95
CA GLN A 432 -13.63 -19.18 -9.68
C GLN A 432 -14.64 -20.31 -9.80
N MET A 433 -14.16 -21.52 -9.96
CA MET A 433 -14.96 -22.74 -10.03
C MET A 433 -14.35 -23.84 -9.16
N PRO A 434 -15.17 -24.78 -8.65
CA PRO A 434 -14.69 -25.97 -7.94
C PRO A 434 -13.95 -26.93 -8.88
N VAL A 435 -13.19 -27.87 -8.31
CA VAL A 435 -12.44 -28.95 -8.98
C VAL A 435 -11.22 -28.42 -9.74
N MET A 436 -11.43 -27.54 -10.73
CA MET A 436 -10.40 -26.85 -11.50
C MET A 436 -10.90 -25.43 -11.77
N ASN A 437 -10.16 -24.44 -11.34
CA ASN A 437 -10.51 -23.04 -11.58
C ASN A 437 -10.25 -22.61 -13.03
N GLY A 438 -10.82 -21.47 -13.44
CA GLY A 438 -10.72 -20.99 -14.82
C GLY A 438 -9.29 -20.66 -15.26
N LEU A 439 -8.43 -20.21 -14.34
CA LEU A 439 -7.01 -19.94 -14.65
C LEU A 439 -6.24 -21.23 -14.96
N GLU A 440 -6.48 -22.26 -14.18
CA GLU A 440 -5.89 -23.59 -14.40
C GLU A 440 -6.40 -24.20 -15.70
N ALA A 441 -7.70 -24.14 -15.95
CA ALA A 441 -8.32 -24.62 -17.18
C ALA A 441 -7.77 -23.89 -18.42
N THR A 442 -7.64 -22.58 -18.36
CA THR A 442 -7.06 -21.78 -19.45
C THR A 442 -5.62 -22.18 -19.74
N ARG A 443 -4.75 -22.30 -18.71
CA ARG A 443 -3.37 -22.77 -18.92
C ARG A 443 -3.32 -24.16 -19.52
N ALA A 444 -4.19 -25.07 -19.08
CA ALA A 444 -4.29 -26.40 -19.64
C ALA A 444 -4.72 -26.38 -21.12
N ILE A 445 -5.72 -25.56 -21.48
CA ILE A 445 -6.16 -25.39 -22.88
C ILE A 445 -5.01 -24.80 -23.74
N ARG A 446 -4.34 -23.76 -23.27
CA ARG A 446 -3.21 -23.12 -23.98
C ARG A 446 -2.00 -24.07 -24.16
N SER A 447 -1.86 -25.08 -23.31
CA SER A 447 -0.80 -26.08 -23.44
C SER A 447 -1.10 -27.22 -24.44
N LEU A 448 -2.31 -27.29 -24.95
CA LEU A 448 -2.68 -28.29 -25.94
C LEU A 448 -1.97 -28.07 -27.27
N ARG A 449 -1.47 -29.14 -27.88
CA ARG A 449 -0.89 -29.10 -29.25
C ARG A 449 -1.99 -29.22 -30.31
N ARG A 450 -2.84 -28.19 -30.42
CA ARG A 450 -3.89 -28.13 -31.44
C ARG A 450 -3.98 -26.73 -32.04
N ALA A 451 -4.43 -26.65 -33.29
CA ALA A 451 -4.39 -25.41 -34.07
C ALA A 451 -5.29 -24.30 -33.53
N ASP A 452 -6.31 -24.63 -32.74
CA ASP A 452 -7.25 -23.72 -32.13
C ASP A 452 -7.05 -23.54 -30.60
N ALA A 453 -5.87 -23.92 -30.08
CA ALA A 453 -5.57 -23.71 -28.66
C ALA A 453 -5.51 -22.22 -28.26
N ASP A 454 -5.33 -21.33 -29.24
CA ASP A 454 -5.28 -19.88 -29.08
C ASP A 454 -6.64 -19.18 -29.23
N LEU A 455 -7.76 -19.95 -29.32
CA LEU A 455 -9.09 -19.36 -29.41
C LEU A 455 -9.34 -18.36 -28.27
N PRO A 456 -10.19 -17.33 -28.51
CA PRO A 456 -10.52 -16.38 -27.46
C PRO A 456 -11.12 -17.05 -26.22
N ILE A 457 -10.59 -16.72 -25.04
CA ILE A 457 -11.14 -17.13 -23.74
C ILE A 457 -11.45 -15.84 -22.97
N LEU A 458 -12.73 -15.59 -22.73
CA LEU A 458 -13.23 -14.45 -21.98
C LEU A 458 -13.41 -14.85 -20.52
N ALA A 459 -12.72 -14.18 -19.64
CA ALA A 459 -12.89 -14.37 -18.20
C ALA A 459 -14.21 -13.77 -17.73
N ILE A 460 -15.03 -14.54 -17.05
CA ILE A 460 -16.15 -14.01 -16.27
C ILE A 460 -15.69 -13.95 -14.82
N THR A 461 -15.64 -12.75 -14.23
CA THR A 461 -15.06 -12.57 -12.90
C THR A 461 -15.97 -11.78 -11.98
N ALA A 462 -16.09 -12.24 -10.73
CA ALA A 462 -16.76 -11.49 -9.68
C ALA A 462 -15.97 -10.24 -9.26
N ASN A 463 -14.68 -10.20 -9.59
CA ASN A 463 -13.75 -9.15 -9.19
C ASN A 463 -13.09 -8.54 -10.43
N THR A 464 -13.28 -7.24 -10.61
CA THR A 464 -12.55 -6.43 -11.59
C THR A 464 -11.21 -5.91 -11.04
N PHE A 465 -10.73 -6.52 -9.95
CA PHE A 465 -9.49 -6.10 -9.34
C PHE A 465 -8.29 -6.53 -10.19
N GLN A 466 -7.30 -5.65 -10.24
CA GLN A 466 -6.12 -5.83 -11.07
C GLN A 466 -5.35 -7.12 -10.84
N GLU A 467 -5.32 -7.63 -9.61
CA GLU A 467 -4.66 -8.91 -9.32
C GLU A 467 -5.32 -10.05 -10.08
N ASP A 468 -6.67 -10.07 -10.12
CA ASP A 468 -7.43 -11.10 -10.82
C ASP A 468 -7.31 -10.93 -12.34
N VAL A 469 -7.34 -9.70 -12.83
CA VAL A 469 -7.13 -9.39 -14.26
C VAL A 469 -5.72 -9.74 -14.70
N ARG A 470 -4.68 -9.41 -13.93
CA ARG A 470 -3.29 -9.79 -14.21
C ARG A 470 -3.11 -11.31 -14.22
N ALA A 471 -3.68 -12.00 -13.22
CA ALA A 471 -3.61 -13.45 -13.14
C ALA A 471 -4.28 -14.12 -14.34
N ALA A 472 -5.41 -13.59 -14.79
CA ALA A 472 -6.14 -14.09 -15.94
C ALA A 472 -5.40 -13.80 -17.27
N LYS A 473 -4.85 -12.61 -17.45
CA LYS A 473 -3.95 -12.30 -18.59
C LYS A 473 -2.72 -13.21 -18.61
N ALA A 474 -2.08 -13.41 -17.44
CA ALA A 474 -0.93 -14.32 -17.33
C ALA A 474 -1.28 -15.79 -17.58
N ALA A 475 -2.52 -16.19 -17.37
CA ALA A 475 -3.03 -17.51 -17.74
C ALA A 475 -3.31 -17.66 -19.24
N GLY A 476 -3.41 -16.55 -20.00
CA GLY A 476 -3.69 -16.52 -21.44
C GLY A 476 -5.16 -16.24 -21.78
N MET A 477 -5.94 -15.62 -20.88
CA MET A 477 -7.29 -15.15 -21.19
C MET A 477 -7.22 -13.86 -22.02
N THR A 478 -8.19 -13.70 -22.94
CA THR A 478 -8.17 -12.66 -23.98
C THR A 478 -8.91 -11.40 -23.56
N ALA A 479 -10.06 -11.54 -22.89
CA ALA A 479 -10.90 -10.41 -22.46
C ALA A 479 -11.56 -10.72 -21.11
N PHE A 480 -12.26 -9.73 -20.52
CA PHE A 480 -12.79 -9.80 -19.16
C PHE A 480 -14.19 -9.24 -19.08
N ILE A 481 -15.09 -9.97 -18.45
CA ILE A 481 -16.48 -9.59 -18.23
C ILE A 481 -16.73 -9.60 -16.71
N PRO A 482 -17.08 -8.48 -16.11
CA PRO A 482 -17.39 -8.43 -14.69
C PRO A 482 -18.76 -9.05 -14.41
N LYS A 483 -18.89 -9.73 -13.28
CA LYS A 483 -20.21 -10.09 -12.71
C LYS A 483 -20.74 -8.93 -11.84
N PRO A 484 -22.02 -8.51 -11.99
CA PRO A 484 -23.07 -9.06 -12.84
C PRO A 484 -22.81 -8.80 -14.33
N ILE A 485 -23.16 -9.76 -15.17
CA ILE A 485 -22.92 -9.65 -16.61
C ILE A 485 -23.80 -8.54 -17.17
N ASP A 486 -23.15 -7.51 -17.70
CA ASP A 486 -23.78 -6.47 -18.50
C ASP A 486 -23.91 -6.96 -19.95
N VAL A 487 -25.14 -6.91 -20.48
CA VAL A 487 -25.46 -7.42 -21.81
C VAL A 487 -24.68 -6.68 -22.88
N VAL A 488 -24.62 -5.34 -22.80
CA VAL A 488 -23.93 -4.50 -23.80
C VAL A 488 -22.43 -4.81 -23.79
N LEU A 489 -21.83 -4.92 -22.60
CA LEU A 489 -20.42 -5.22 -22.44
C LEU A 489 -20.11 -6.66 -22.93
N LEU A 490 -20.95 -7.65 -22.63
CA LEU A 490 -20.79 -9.02 -23.10
C LEU A 490 -20.70 -9.08 -24.63
N PHE A 491 -21.69 -8.49 -25.32
CA PHE A 491 -21.71 -8.49 -26.79
C PHE A 491 -20.58 -7.64 -27.40
N SER A 492 -20.22 -6.51 -26.81
CA SER A 492 -19.10 -5.70 -27.29
C SER A 492 -17.75 -6.42 -27.19
N GLU A 493 -17.51 -7.14 -26.07
CA GLU A 493 -16.27 -7.92 -25.92
C GLU A 493 -16.25 -9.15 -26.82
N LEU A 494 -17.39 -9.81 -27.03
CA LEU A 494 -17.51 -10.91 -27.99
C LEU A 494 -17.23 -10.45 -29.42
N GLU A 495 -17.80 -9.32 -29.84
CA GLU A 495 -17.57 -8.76 -31.18
C GLU A 495 -16.09 -8.47 -31.39
N LYS A 496 -15.43 -7.79 -30.45
CA LYS A 496 -14.00 -7.46 -30.51
C LYS A 496 -13.12 -8.70 -30.71
N VAL A 497 -13.37 -9.77 -29.94
CA VAL A 497 -12.52 -10.98 -30.00
C VAL A 497 -12.85 -11.87 -31.22
N LEU A 498 -14.07 -11.81 -31.74
CA LEU A 498 -14.48 -12.58 -32.90
C LEU A 498 -14.05 -11.95 -34.24
N GLN A 499 -13.86 -10.60 -34.27
CA GLN A 499 -13.37 -9.86 -35.43
C GLN A 499 -11.85 -9.91 -35.59
N GLN A 500 -11.08 -10.30 -34.59
CA GLN A 500 -9.63 -10.45 -34.71
C GLN A 500 -9.33 -11.66 -35.61
N PRO A 501 -8.61 -11.46 -36.73
CA PRO A 501 -8.19 -12.58 -37.55
C PRO A 501 -7.26 -13.45 -36.76
N HIS A 502 -7.59 -14.75 -36.62
CA HIS A 502 -6.61 -15.74 -36.14
C HIS A 502 -5.41 -15.68 -37.08
N SER A 503 -4.23 -15.42 -36.53
CA SER A 503 -2.98 -15.56 -37.30
C SER A 503 -2.88 -17.01 -37.77
N GLU A 504 -2.97 -17.18 -39.11
CA GLU A 504 -2.71 -18.43 -39.78
C GLU A 504 -1.31 -18.97 -39.52
#